data_84f85f45b6e3eb3bf7b12edb642a928e
#
_entry.id   84f85f45b6e3eb3bf7b12edb642a928e
#
_cell.length_a   1.000
_cell.length_b   1.000
_cell.length_c   1.000
_cell.angle_alpha   90.00
_cell.angle_beta   90.00
_cell.angle_gamma   90.00
#
_symmetry.space_group_name_H-M   'P 1'
#
loop_
_entity.id
_entity.type
_entity.pdbx_description
1 polymer ?
#
loop_
_entity_poly.entity_id
_entity_poly.type
_entity_poly.pdbx_seq_one_letter_code
_entity_poly.pdbx_strand_id
1 'polypeptide(L)'
;MAHQTHRRVFVAAAVFFFITSTYLCVTRLYNMSFIREAKEDKPTPPEPPKQIHVQLTDADLPMTYGTFSRPNMDGLTLLANLPAELVPTAENKRRLVIVGDIHGMDASLESLLEKVAFDTARDHLIAVGDMINKGPDSPGVISRLMRLNASAVRGNHEDRILLSLTEAETQTGVSKDLSSSDAEAHRGESEFLTTGRKLKKEHVEWLSSLPVIIAVEPLRMFIAHAGLVPGIRPELQDPWAVMNMRTLIYPREELRKKEHKKKLKLKHKRDDNAADEEEAPQSPPSDERPAESEPEDDDDDEEGETLESIQQKDSFTDREVAIPVEGRDGEKWAAAWNRFQKRLKKSHRRTVVYGHDAKRGFREDKYTVGLDSGCVRGGALTAMVVEAKEGGKGKFAHTIVQVHCKAP
;
A
#
# COMPACT_ATOMS: atom_id res chain seq x y z
N MET A 1 78.67 44.54 36.37
CA MET A 1 77.76 43.32 36.42
C MET A 1 76.31 43.64 36.11
N ALA A 2 75.85 44.82 36.22
CA ALA A 2 74.40 45.23 35.98
C ALA A 2 73.94 45.12 34.50
N HIS A 3 74.84 45.40 33.55
CA HIS A 3 74.47 45.40 32.11
C HIS A 3 74.23 44.02 31.51
N GLN A 4 74.76 42.95 32.04
CA GLN A 4 74.55 41.59 31.56
C GLN A 4 73.25 40.97 32.05
N THR A 5 72.80 41.40 33.23
CA THR A 5 71.56 40.93 33.82
C THR A 5 70.31 41.51 33.07
N HIS A 6 70.35 42.75 32.72
CA HIS A 6 69.23 43.38 31.91
C HIS A 6 69.11 42.76 30.52
N ARG A 7 70.23 42.45 29.86
CA ARG A 7 70.18 41.83 28.52
C ARG A 7 69.63 40.40 28.59
N ARG A 8 69.90 39.66 29.64
CA ARG A 8 69.34 38.30 29.85
C ARG A 8 67.85 38.33 30.18
N VAL A 9 67.36 39.31 30.95
CA VAL A 9 65.94 39.50 31.25
C VAL A 9 65.19 39.92 30.02
N PHE A 10 65.74 40.83 29.20
CA PHE A 10 65.12 41.23 27.93
C PHE A 10 65.02 40.10 26.93
N VAL A 11 66.04 39.27 26.78
CA VAL A 11 66.03 38.09 25.90
C VAL A 11 65.03 37.05 26.41
N ALA A 12 64.95 36.82 27.70
CA ALA A 12 64.00 35.90 28.30
C ALA A 12 62.52 36.38 28.10
N ALA A 13 62.27 37.69 28.28
CA ALA A 13 60.94 38.28 28.05
C ALA A 13 60.53 38.23 26.57
N ALA A 14 61.46 38.50 25.64
CA ALA A 14 61.20 38.40 24.21
C ALA A 14 60.91 36.96 23.75
N VAL A 15 61.66 35.98 24.27
CA VAL A 15 61.42 34.55 23.99
C VAL A 15 60.08 34.08 24.56
N PHE A 16 59.73 34.51 25.78
CA PHE A 16 58.46 34.18 26.40
C PHE A 16 57.27 34.79 25.60
N PHE A 17 57.45 36.06 25.16
CA PHE A 17 56.41 36.71 24.33
C PHE A 17 56.26 36.02 22.96
N PHE A 18 57.35 35.57 22.37
CA PHE A 18 57.30 34.85 21.08
C PHE A 18 56.65 33.48 21.24
N ILE A 19 56.94 32.73 22.31
CA ILE A 19 56.34 31.42 22.60
C ILE A 19 54.83 31.57 22.90
N THR A 20 54.44 32.56 23.68
CA THR A 20 53.00 32.82 23.99
C THR A 20 52.23 33.30 22.77
N SER A 21 52.84 34.14 21.92
CA SER A 21 52.21 34.59 20.68
C SER A 21 52.02 33.46 19.66
N THR A 22 53.05 32.60 19.49
CA THR A 22 52.96 31.43 18.62
C THR A 22 51.93 30.42 19.15
N TYR A 23 51.90 30.18 20.47
CA TYR A 23 50.89 29.31 21.09
C TYR A 23 49.46 29.84 20.88
N LEU A 24 49.25 31.14 21.06
CA LEU A 24 47.94 31.76 20.81
C LEU A 24 47.54 31.74 19.31
N CYS A 25 48.52 31.86 18.41
CA CYS A 25 48.27 31.81 16.98
C CYS A 25 47.91 30.38 16.55
N VAL A 26 48.63 29.37 17.03
CA VAL A 26 48.39 27.95 16.76
C VAL A 26 47.06 27.50 17.35
N THR A 27 46.72 27.89 18.58
CA THR A 27 45.42 27.57 19.19
C THR A 27 44.25 28.25 18.50
N ARG A 28 44.43 29.50 18.01
CA ARG A 28 43.40 30.17 17.19
C ARG A 28 43.22 29.49 15.83
N LEU A 29 44.31 29.09 15.17
CA LEU A 29 44.22 28.37 13.88
C LEU A 29 43.59 26.96 14.07
N TYR A 30 43.96 26.29 15.16
CA TYR A 30 43.37 24.97 15.50
C TYR A 30 41.85 25.08 15.80
N ASN A 31 41.44 26.11 16.58
CA ASN A 31 40.04 26.36 16.86
C ASN A 31 39.27 26.82 15.62
N MET A 32 39.89 27.58 14.70
CA MET A 32 39.24 27.95 13.44
C MET A 32 39.09 26.75 12.48
N SER A 33 40.03 25.81 12.46
CA SER A 33 39.89 24.57 11.69
C SER A 33 38.82 23.69 12.27
N PHE A 34 38.71 23.56 13.60
CA PHE A 34 37.64 22.78 14.25
C PHE A 34 36.25 23.41 14.06
N ILE A 35 36.17 24.76 14.05
CA ILE A 35 34.90 25.46 13.79
C ILE A 35 34.51 25.37 12.31
N ARG A 36 35.46 25.19 11.40
CA ARG A 36 35.21 25.05 9.98
C ARG A 36 34.74 23.62 9.65
N GLU A 37 35.35 22.59 10.23
CA GLU A 37 34.89 21.18 10.13
C GLU A 37 33.52 20.98 10.82
N ALA A 38 33.29 21.64 11.95
CA ALA A 38 31.99 21.57 12.64
C ALA A 38 30.86 22.33 11.95
N LYS A 39 31.14 23.14 10.91
CA LYS A 39 30.12 23.83 10.10
C LYS A 39 29.77 23.11 8.80
N GLU A 40 30.58 22.14 8.36
CA GLU A 40 30.33 21.40 7.11
C GLU A 40 29.54 20.09 7.28
N ASP A 41 29.40 19.57 8.52
CA ASP A 41 28.69 18.29 8.78
C ASP A 41 27.63 18.40 9.88
N LYS A 42 26.72 19.38 9.80
CA LYS A 42 25.39 19.14 10.31
C LYS A 42 24.60 18.53 9.17
N PRO A 43 24.23 17.25 9.24
CA PRO A 43 23.21 16.75 8.33
C PRO A 43 22.01 17.65 8.53
N THR A 44 21.60 18.34 7.47
CA THR A 44 20.28 18.97 7.40
C THR A 44 19.31 17.92 7.88
N PRO A 45 18.44 18.21 8.88
CA PRO A 45 17.40 17.25 9.23
C PRO A 45 16.72 16.86 7.91
N PRO A 46 16.47 15.58 7.67
CA PRO A 46 15.77 15.17 6.46
C PRO A 46 14.52 16.04 6.38
N GLU A 47 14.37 16.76 5.25
CA GLU A 47 13.10 17.46 4.99
C GLU A 47 11.99 16.46 5.29
N PRO A 48 10.95 16.86 6.04
CA PRO A 48 9.80 15.99 6.24
C PRO A 48 9.39 15.51 4.83
N PRO A 49 9.11 14.23 4.64
CA PRO A 49 8.76 13.70 3.33
C PRO A 49 7.70 14.64 2.76
N LYS A 50 8.02 15.30 1.65
CA LYS A 50 7.06 16.16 0.94
C LYS A 50 5.88 15.24 0.70
N GLN A 51 4.75 15.55 1.32
CA GLN A 51 3.48 14.95 0.94
C GLN A 51 3.32 15.29 -0.54
N ILE A 52 3.53 14.29 -1.38
CA ILE A 52 3.35 14.45 -2.81
C ILE A 52 1.82 14.43 -2.99
N HIS A 53 1.22 15.62 -2.89
CA HIS A 53 -0.12 15.83 -3.41
C HIS A 53 0.01 15.71 -4.93
N VAL A 54 -0.17 14.50 -5.44
CA VAL A 54 -0.32 14.30 -6.88
C VAL A 54 -1.72 14.83 -7.20
N GLN A 55 -1.81 16.11 -7.58
CA GLN A 55 -2.97 16.57 -8.32
C GLN A 55 -2.93 15.83 -9.66
N LEU A 56 -3.78 14.81 -9.79
CA LEU A 56 -4.01 14.13 -11.06
C LEU A 56 -4.59 15.18 -12.00
N THR A 57 -3.87 15.51 -13.05
CA THR A 57 -4.41 16.28 -14.16
C THR A 57 -5.32 15.39 -15.01
N ASP A 58 -6.21 15.95 -15.81
CA ASP A 58 -7.06 15.17 -16.72
C ASP A 58 -6.24 14.25 -17.66
N ALA A 59 -4.98 14.59 -17.91
CA ALA A 59 -4.03 13.78 -18.68
C ALA A 59 -3.47 12.57 -17.90
N ASP A 60 -3.50 12.64 -16.55
CA ASP A 60 -3.00 11.60 -15.66
C ASP A 60 -4.12 10.64 -15.20
N LEU A 61 -5.38 10.94 -15.56
CA LEU A 61 -6.51 10.09 -15.22
C LEU A 61 -6.41 8.79 -16.02
N PRO A 62 -6.44 7.63 -15.35
CA PRO A 62 -6.50 6.37 -16.06
C PRO A 62 -7.78 6.29 -16.90
N MET A 63 -7.73 5.59 -18.03
CA MET A 63 -8.89 5.40 -18.93
C MET A 63 -10.13 4.83 -18.22
N THR A 64 -9.96 4.24 -17.05
CA THR A 64 -11.03 3.69 -16.20
C THR A 64 -11.93 4.75 -15.57
N TYR A 65 -11.44 5.96 -15.38
CA TYR A 65 -12.26 7.05 -14.82
C TYR A 65 -13.08 7.80 -15.87
N GLY A 66 -12.75 7.65 -17.16
CA GLY A 66 -13.39 8.37 -18.24
C GLY A 66 -13.20 9.89 -18.11
N THR A 67 -14.17 10.65 -18.64
CA THR A 67 -14.18 12.12 -18.58
C THR A 67 -14.86 12.69 -17.32
N PHE A 68 -15.18 11.84 -16.34
CA PHE A 68 -15.89 12.27 -15.13
C PHE A 68 -14.90 12.70 -14.06
N SER A 69 -15.04 13.93 -13.58
CA SER A 69 -14.34 14.37 -12.38
C SER A 69 -14.85 13.56 -11.17
N ARG A 70 -13.94 13.25 -10.25
CA ARG A 70 -14.27 12.54 -9.02
C ARG A 70 -13.96 13.45 -7.84
N PRO A 71 -14.93 14.27 -7.43
CA PRO A 71 -14.71 15.31 -6.41
C PRO A 71 -14.28 14.76 -5.05
N ASN A 72 -14.60 13.50 -4.75
CA ASN A 72 -14.13 12.81 -3.55
C ASN A 72 -12.64 12.43 -3.58
N MET A 73 -11.97 12.65 -4.71
CA MET A 73 -10.52 12.43 -4.85
C MET A 73 -9.71 13.74 -4.79
N ASP A 74 -10.37 14.89 -4.71
CA ASP A 74 -9.69 16.16 -4.52
C ASP A 74 -8.90 16.13 -3.21
N GLY A 75 -7.58 16.39 -3.29
CA GLY A 75 -6.69 16.32 -2.13
C GLY A 75 -6.38 14.91 -1.61
N LEU A 76 -6.70 13.86 -2.37
CA LEU A 76 -6.42 12.47 -2.00
C LEU A 76 -4.93 12.23 -1.78
N THR A 77 -4.57 11.68 -0.63
CA THR A 77 -3.20 11.22 -0.34
C THR A 77 -3.03 9.81 -0.90
N LEU A 78 -2.24 9.66 -1.97
CA LEU A 78 -2.02 8.34 -2.58
C LEU A 78 -1.16 7.44 -1.68
N LEU A 79 -0.07 7.96 -1.14
CA LEU A 79 0.88 7.23 -0.33
C LEU A 79 1.20 7.99 0.97
N ALA A 80 1.08 7.32 2.10
CA ALA A 80 1.56 7.80 3.39
C ALA A 80 2.56 6.81 3.99
N ASN A 81 3.55 7.31 4.72
CA ASN A 81 4.44 6.46 5.49
C ASN A 81 3.90 6.32 6.91
N LEU A 82 3.92 5.09 7.45
CA LEU A 82 3.64 4.89 8.86
C LEU A 82 4.70 5.61 9.70
N PRO A 83 4.32 6.44 10.70
CA PRO A 83 5.28 7.10 11.58
C PRO A 83 6.26 6.11 12.20
N ALA A 84 7.55 6.45 12.21
CA ALA A 84 8.63 5.53 12.62
C ALA A 84 8.46 5.04 14.08
N GLU A 85 7.90 5.87 14.95
CA GLU A 85 7.61 5.54 16.35
C GLU A 85 6.54 4.46 16.53
N LEU A 86 5.70 4.23 15.51
CA LEU A 86 4.68 3.19 15.51
C LEU A 86 5.18 1.87 14.94
N VAL A 87 6.31 1.87 14.23
CA VAL A 87 6.86 0.67 13.62
C VAL A 87 7.48 -0.24 14.69
N PRO A 88 7.18 -1.55 14.68
CA PRO A 88 7.81 -2.52 15.58
C PRO A 88 9.31 -2.59 15.41
N THR A 89 10.04 -2.49 16.51
CA THR A 89 11.48 -2.75 16.60
C THR A 89 11.78 -3.66 17.76
N ALA A 90 12.97 -4.28 17.78
CA ALA A 90 13.39 -5.13 18.89
C ALA A 90 13.44 -4.37 20.22
N GLU A 91 13.73 -3.07 20.16
CA GLU A 91 13.87 -2.19 21.32
C GLU A 91 12.51 -1.74 21.87
N ASN A 92 11.57 -1.31 21.00
CA ASN A 92 10.29 -0.75 21.44
C ASN A 92 9.23 -1.82 21.72
N LYS A 93 9.43 -3.06 21.25
CA LYS A 93 8.53 -4.21 21.43
C LYS A 93 7.07 -3.91 21.04
N ARG A 94 6.88 -2.95 20.12
CA ARG A 94 5.55 -2.64 19.60
C ARG A 94 5.05 -3.74 18.69
N ARG A 95 3.72 -3.77 18.49
CA ARG A 95 3.07 -4.63 17.51
C ARG A 95 2.22 -3.77 16.56
N LEU A 96 2.12 -4.18 15.32
CA LEU A 96 1.06 -3.71 14.43
C LEU A 96 -0.04 -4.77 14.39
N VAL A 97 -1.28 -4.34 14.60
CA VAL A 97 -2.47 -5.17 14.44
C VAL A 97 -3.19 -4.71 13.19
N ILE A 98 -2.99 -5.43 12.08
CA ILE A 98 -3.54 -5.08 10.77
C ILE A 98 -4.83 -5.88 10.58
N VAL A 99 -5.97 -5.20 10.43
CA VAL A 99 -7.30 -5.81 10.40
C VAL A 99 -7.89 -5.72 9.01
N GLY A 100 -8.47 -6.82 8.53
CA GLY A 100 -9.21 -6.93 7.28
C GLY A 100 -10.54 -6.17 7.29
N ASP A 101 -11.36 -6.37 6.26
CA ASP A 101 -12.63 -5.69 6.02
C ASP A 101 -13.60 -5.85 7.20
N ILE A 102 -14.01 -4.72 7.79
CA ILE A 102 -14.84 -4.69 9.00
C ILE A 102 -16.31 -4.53 8.65
N HIS A 103 -16.64 -3.69 7.67
CA HIS A 103 -17.98 -3.46 7.19
C HIS A 103 -19.01 -3.19 8.30
N GLY A 104 -18.73 -2.28 9.25
CA GLY A 104 -19.68 -1.92 10.30
C GLY A 104 -19.90 -2.98 11.39
N MET A 105 -19.08 -4.03 11.44
CA MET A 105 -19.17 -5.12 12.40
C MET A 105 -18.40 -4.78 13.69
N ASP A 106 -18.84 -3.71 14.43
CA ASP A 106 -18.12 -3.18 15.59
C ASP A 106 -17.96 -4.21 16.72
N ALA A 107 -18.97 -5.01 17.01
CA ALA A 107 -18.88 -6.07 18.02
C ALA A 107 -17.84 -7.15 17.66
N SER A 108 -17.70 -7.46 16.35
CA SER A 108 -16.67 -8.41 15.90
C SER A 108 -15.27 -7.80 16.01
N LEU A 109 -15.13 -6.50 15.73
CA LEU A 109 -13.88 -5.77 15.95
C LEU A 109 -13.49 -5.77 17.43
N GLU A 110 -14.44 -5.50 18.33
CA GLU A 110 -14.21 -5.58 19.78
C GLU A 110 -13.71 -6.97 20.20
N SER A 111 -14.42 -8.02 19.81
CA SER A 111 -14.03 -9.40 20.10
C SER A 111 -12.65 -9.77 19.52
N LEU A 112 -12.28 -9.22 18.35
CA LEU A 112 -10.95 -9.42 17.77
C LEU A 112 -9.87 -8.72 18.60
N LEU A 113 -10.10 -7.47 19.01
CA LEU A 113 -9.18 -6.71 19.85
C LEU A 113 -8.97 -7.38 21.22
N GLU A 114 -10.04 -7.91 21.84
CA GLU A 114 -9.95 -8.72 23.06
C GLU A 114 -9.09 -9.98 22.82
N LYS A 115 -9.34 -10.71 21.72
CA LYS A 115 -8.63 -11.95 21.41
C LYS A 115 -7.15 -11.75 21.18
N VAL A 116 -6.74 -10.64 20.54
CA VAL A 116 -5.32 -10.29 20.37
C VAL A 116 -4.71 -9.66 21.62
N ALA A 117 -5.49 -9.47 22.70
CA ALA A 117 -5.11 -8.73 23.90
C ALA A 117 -4.49 -7.38 23.53
N PHE A 118 -5.28 -6.56 22.80
CA PHE A 118 -4.84 -5.27 22.28
C PHE A 118 -4.57 -4.29 23.42
N ASP A 119 -3.36 -3.73 23.42
CA ASP A 119 -2.90 -2.77 24.41
C ASP A 119 -2.44 -1.48 23.72
N THR A 120 -3.16 -0.38 23.93
CA THR A 120 -2.87 0.93 23.30
C THR A 120 -1.48 1.49 23.63
N ALA A 121 -0.83 1.04 24.72
CA ALA A 121 0.53 1.46 25.05
C ALA A 121 1.58 0.83 24.14
N ARG A 122 1.28 -0.35 23.59
CA ARG A 122 2.21 -1.16 22.80
C ARG A 122 1.77 -1.33 21.35
N ASP A 123 0.47 -1.47 21.11
CA ASP A 123 -0.07 -1.88 19.84
C ASP A 123 -0.54 -0.68 19.03
N HIS A 124 -0.36 -0.75 17.71
CA HIS A 124 -0.96 0.18 16.78
C HIS A 124 -1.89 -0.57 15.82
N LEU A 125 -3.13 -0.10 15.73
CA LEU A 125 -4.16 -0.68 14.88
C LEU A 125 -4.10 -0.08 13.48
N ILE A 126 -4.19 -0.93 12.44
CA ILE A 126 -4.27 -0.50 11.05
C ILE A 126 -5.41 -1.25 10.36
N ALA A 127 -6.36 -0.53 9.76
CA ALA A 127 -7.43 -1.14 8.96
C ALA A 127 -7.08 -1.10 7.46
N VAL A 128 -7.34 -2.21 6.75
CA VAL A 128 -7.03 -2.31 5.31
C VAL A 128 -8.13 -1.75 4.39
N GLY A 129 -9.02 -0.90 4.93
CA GLY A 129 -10.18 -0.34 4.22
C GLY A 129 -11.45 -1.17 4.41
N ASP A 130 -12.54 -0.73 3.77
CA ASP A 130 -13.89 -1.30 3.89
C ASP A 130 -14.32 -1.48 5.37
N MET A 131 -14.13 -0.40 6.13
CA MET A 131 -14.48 -0.35 7.55
C MET A 131 -15.99 -0.18 7.76
N ILE A 132 -16.67 0.42 6.80
CA ILE A 132 -18.07 0.86 6.87
C ILE A 132 -18.95 0.20 5.80
N ASN A 133 -20.24 0.44 5.90
CA ASN A 133 -21.32 -0.12 5.05
C ASN A 133 -21.62 -1.61 5.32
N LYS A 134 -22.77 -2.07 4.86
CA LYS A 134 -23.33 -3.43 4.97
C LYS A 134 -23.69 -3.87 6.39
N GLY A 135 -22.83 -3.72 7.36
CA GLY A 135 -23.05 -4.15 8.72
C GLY A 135 -23.82 -3.12 9.57
N PRO A 136 -24.15 -3.48 10.81
CA PRO A 136 -25.11 -2.75 11.62
C PRO A 136 -24.62 -1.41 12.17
N ASP A 137 -23.31 -1.25 12.41
CA ASP A 137 -22.79 -0.07 13.14
C ASP A 137 -21.52 0.53 12.50
N SER A 138 -21.68 1.15 11.34
CA SER A 138 -20.59 1.91 10.69
C SER A 138 -20.10 3.10 11.53
N PRO A 139 -20.98 3.93 12.17
CA PRO A 139 -20.52 5.01 13.04
C PRO A 139 -19.73 4.51 14.26
N GLY A 140 -20.11 3.38 14.85
CA GLY A 140 -19.42 2.78 15.99
C GLY A 140 -18.01 2.33 15.63
N VAL A 141 -17.84 1.67 14.50
CA VAL A 141 -16.52 1.27 13.96
C VAL A 141 -15.61 2.48 13.81
N ILE A 142 -16.06 3.55 13.12
CA ILE A 142 -15.22 4.73 12.92
C ILE A 142 -14.89 5.40 14.25
N SER A 143 -15.88 5.57 15.15
CA SER A 143 -15.65 6.14 16.48
C SER A 143 -14.62 5.34 17.28
N ARG A 144 -14.64 4.01 17.18
CA ARG A 144 -13.67 3.12 17.83
C ARG A 144 -12.27 3.29 17.24
N LEU A 145 -12.15 3.28 15.91
CA LEU A 145 -10.87 3.45 15.22
C LEU A 145 -10.24 4.81 15.54
N MET A 146 -11.02 5.89 15.49
CA MET A 146 -10.56 7.24 15.87
C MET A 146 -10.10 7.30 17.33
N ARG A 147 -10.87 6.73 18.27
CA ARG A 147 -10.51 6.69 19.70
C ARG A 147 -9.22 5.92 19.96
N LEU A 148 -8.95 4.87 19.18
CA LEU A 148 -7.72 4.08 19.26
C LEU A 148 -6.56 4.71 18.48
N ASN A 149 -6.75 5.90 17.89
CA ASN A 149 -5.77 6.56 17.01
C ASN A 149 -5.26 5.61 15.92
N ALA A 150 -6.17 4.81 15.35
CA ALA A 150 -5.85 3.84 14.33
C ALA A 150 -5.44 4.51 13.01
N SER A 151 -4.51 3.90 12.29
CA SER A 151 -4.29 4.19 10.87
C SER A 151 -5.25 3.37 10.02
N ALA A 152 -5.56 3.85 8.83
CA ALA A 152 -6.35 3.08 7.88
C ALA A 152 -6.02 3.49 6.45
N VAL A 153 -6.26 2.61 5.48
CA VAL A 153 -6.31 2.98 4.06
C VAL A 153 -7.76 3.11 3.62
N ARG A 154 -8.01 3.94 2.60
CA ARG A 154 -9.33 4.08 1.99
C ARG A 154 -9.67 2.84 1.18
N GLY A 155 -10.81 2.19 1.47
CA GLY A 155 -11.39 1.13 0.66
C GLY A 155 -12.41 1.67 -0.34
N ASN A 156 -12.93 0.79 -1.20
CA ASN A 156 -13.91 1.19 -2.20
C ASN A 156 -15.28 1.53 -1.60
N HIS A 157 -15.63 1.04 -0.42
CA HIS A 157 -16.86 1.43 0.28
C HIS A 157 -16.76 2.83 0.86
N GLU A 158 -15.65 3.21 1.47
CA GLU A 158 -15.39 4.59 1.90
C GLU A 158 -15.45 5.54 0.72
N ASP A 159 -14.79 5.20 -0.39
CA ASP A 159 -14.74 6.03 -1.59
C ASP A 159 -16.14 6.28 -2.18
N ARG A 160 -16.95 5.23 -2.31
CA ARG A 160 -18.33 5.33 -2.82
C ARG A 160 -19.24 6.14 -1.91
N ILE A 161 -19.08 6.04 -0.59
CA ILE A 161 -19.85 6.83 0.38
C ILE A 161 -19.48 8.30 0.30
N LEU A 162 -18.19 8.63 0.26
CA LEU A 162 -17.73 10.01 0.11
C LEU A 162 -18.23 10.64 -1.21
N LEU A 163 -18.17 9.89 -2.32
CA LEU A 163 -18.71 10.32 -3.61
C LEU A 163 -20.22 10.60 -3.52
N SER A 164 -21.00 9.67 -2.94
CA SER A 164 -22.45 9.82 -2.81
C SER A 164 -22.84 11.03 -1.95
N LEU A 165 -22.09 11.34 -0.89
CA LEU A 165 -22.29 12.54 -0.07
C LEU A 165 -22.02 13.82 -0.87
N THR A 166 -20.91 13.88 -1.61
CA THR A 166 -20.56 15.04 -2.44
C THR A 166 -21.57 15.27 -3.57
N GLU A 167 -22.04 14.19 -4.21
CA GLU A 167 -23.09 14.27 -5.24
C GLU A 167 -24.42 14.78 -4.68
N ALA A 168 -24.83 14.33 -3.48
CA ALA A 168 -26.03 14.81 -2.82
C ALA A 168 -25.94 16.30 -2.43
N GLU A 169 -24.78 16.76 -1.99
CA GLU A 169 -24.55 18.18 -1.67
C GLU A 169 -24.62 19.05 -2.93
N THR A 170 -24.06 18.62 -4.05
CA THR A 170 -24.13 19.36 -5.33
C THR A 170 -25.55 19.43 -5.88
N GLN A 171 -26.32 18.35 -5.78
CA GLN A 171 -27.71 18.32 -6.22
C GLN A 171 -28.61 19.24 -5.38
N THR A 172 -28.44 19.27 -4.05
CA THR A 172 -29.18 20.18 -3.16
C THR A 172 -28.83 21.65 -3.39
N GLY A 173 -27.60 21.94 -3.80
CA GLY A 173 -27.16 23.30 -4.17
C GLY A 173 -27.81 23.84 -5.44
N VAL A 174 -28.16 22.97 -6.39
CA VAL A 174 -28.81 23.32 -7.67
C VAL A 174 -30.35 23.39 -7.54
N SER A 175 -30.93 22.66 -6.58
CA SER A 175 -32.40 22.50 -6.46
C SER A 175 -33.12 23.61 -5.70
N LYS A 176 -32.48 24.73 -5.34
CA LYS A 176 -33.12 25.83 -4.59
C LYS A 176 -34.19 26.60 -5.41
N ASP A 177 -34.33 26.31 -6.71
CA ASP A 177 -35.29 27.00 -7.60
C ASP A 177 -36.48 26.15 -8.11
N LEU A 178 -36.61 24.89 -7.66
CA LEU A 178 -37.73 24.05 -8.09
C LEU A 178 -38.47 23.46 -6.88
N SER A 179 -39.58 24.11 -6.54
CA SER A 179 -40.60 23.61 -5.62
C SER A 179 -41.27 22.36 -6.17
N SER A 180 -40.96 21.18 -5.66
CA SER A 180 -41.84 20.01 -5.75
C SER A 180 -41.53 19.00 -4.64
N SER A 181 -42.53 18.85 -3.78
CA SER A 181 -42.90 17.77 -2.85
C SER A 181 -41.80 16.79 -2.38
N ASP A 182 -41.37 16.98 -1.13
CA ASP A 182 -40.38 16.22 -0.40
C ASP A 182 -40.72 14.74 -0.11
N ALA A 183 -41.83 14.21 -0.58
CA ALA A 183 -42.30 12.86 -0.26
C ALA A 183 -41.89 11.78 -1.27
N GLU A 184 -41.45 12.14 -2.49
CA GLU A 184 -41.04 11.17 -3.52
C GLU A 184 -39.53 10.99 -3.64
N ALA A 185 -38.74 11.89 -3.06
CA ALA A 185 -37.26 11.88 -3.14
C ALA A 185 -36.59 10.71 -2.41
N HIS A 186 -37.28 10.00 -1.52
CA HIS A 186 -36.70 8.92 -0.73
C HIS A 186 -36.88 7.51 -1.32
N ARG A 187 -37.55 7.38 -2.45
CA ARG A 187 -37.69 6.10 -3.16
C ARG A 187 -36.52 5.91 -4.15
N GLY A 188 -35.41 5.38 -3.66
CA GLY A 188 -34.28 5.00 -4.50
C GLY A 188 -32.93 5.53 -4.03
N GLU A 189 -32.85 6.05 -2.81
CA GLU A 189 -31.57 6.46 -2.24
C GLU A 189 -30.61 5.28 -2.17
N SER A 190 -29.37 5.47 -2.66
CA SER A 190 -28.37 4.40 -2.63
C SER A 190 -28.02 4.02 -1.18
N GLU A 191 -27.74 2.74 -0.94
CA GLU A 191 -27.27 2.24 0.36
C GLU A 191 -26.05 3.03 0.86
N PHE A 192 -25.19 3.48 -0.05
CA PHE A 192 -24.01 4.29 0.26
C PHE A 192 -24.39 5.65 0.86
N LEU A 193 -25.35 6.35 0.24
CA LEU A 193 -25.83 7.64 0.75
C LEU A 193 -26.54 7.50 2.09
N THR A 194 -27.37 6.46 2.25
CA THR A 194 -28.04 6.14 3.51
C THR A 194 -27.02 5.89 4.64
N THR A 195 -25.93 5.15 4.34
CA THR A 195 -24.85 4.92 5.30
C THR A 195 -24.09 6.22 5.60
N GLY A 196 -23.78 7.01 4.56
CA GLY A 196 -23.10 8.29 4.69
C GLY A 196 -23.82 9.27 5.60
N ARG A 197 -25.16 9.37 5.49
CA ARG A 197 -25.97 10.25 6.33
C ARG A 197 -26.01 9.87 7.81
N LYS A 198 -25.69 8.62 8.16
CA LYS A 198 -25.53 8.19 9.56
C LYS A 198 -24.21 8.63 10.18
N LEU A 199 -23.23 9.02 9.34
CA LEU A 199 -21.93 9.43 9.80
C LEU A 199 -21.97 10.87 10.33
N LYS A 200 -21.19 11.14 11.39
CA LYS A 200 -20.96 12.50 11.86
C LYS A 200 -19.97 13.21 10.93
N LYS A 201 -19.98 14.55 10.98
CA LYS A 201 -19.03 15.37 10.21
C LYS A 201 -17.57 14.95 10.47
N GLU A 202 -17.20 14.76 11.73
CA GLU A 202 -15.86 14.28 12.14
C GLU A 202 -15.48 12.92 11.52
N HIS A 203 -16.46 12.01 11.36
CA HIS A 203 -16.25 10.72 10.68
C HIS A 203 -15.96 10.91 9.20
N VAL A 204 -16.71 11.78 8.52
CA VAL A 204 -16.52 12.08 7.09
C VAL A 204 -15.18 12.75 6.86
N GLU A 205 -14.79 13.70 7.70
CA GLU A 205 -13.49 14.37 7.63
C GLU A 205 -12.34 13.36 7.81
N TRP A 206 -12.46 12.46 8.79
CA TRP A 206 -11.46 11.41 9.01
C TRP A 206 -11.37 10.47 7.80
N LEU A 207 -12.48 9.97 7.28
CA LEU A 207 -12.51 9.11 6.09
C LEU A 207 -11.92 9.80 4.85
N SER A 208 -12.19 11.09 4.68
CA SER A 208 -11.66 11.89 3.57
C SER A 208 -10.14 12.07 3.66
N SER A 209 -9.58 12.07 4.88
CA SER A 209 -8.14 12.21 5.11
C SER A 209 -7.33 10.93 4.90
N LEU A 210 -7.99 9.77 4.73
CA LEU A 210 -7.32 8.49 4.64
C LEU A 210 -6.46 8.38 3.37
N PRO A 211 -5.22 7.89 3.47
CA PRO A 211 -4.40 7.56 2.32
C PRO A 211 -4.95 6.30 1.62
N VAL A 212 -4.53 6.09 0.38
CA VAL A 212 -4.86 4.89 -0.39
C VAL A 212 -3.86 3.76 -0.12
N ILE A 213 -2.62 4.12 0.15
CA ILE A 213 -1.51 3.20 0.46
C ILE A 213 -0.80 3.68 1.72
N ILE A 214 -0.52 2.78 2.65
CA ILE A 214 0.41 3.01 3.76
C ILE A 214 1.67 2.19 3.52
N ALA A 215 2.83 2.86 3.53
CA ALA A 215 4.14 2.22 3.50
C ALA A 215 4.68 2.03 4.92
N VAL A 216 5.17 0.82 5.21
CA VAL A 216 5.90 0.49 6.45
C VAL A 216 7.32 0.11 6.05
N GLU A 217 8.13 1.13 5.74
CA GLU A 217 9.43 0.95 5.07
C GLU A 217 10.41 0.01 5.79
N PRO A 218 10.63 0.10 7.12
CA PRO A 218 11.53 -0.83 7.80
C PRO A 218 11.13 -2.29 7.66
N LEU A 219 9.81 -2.57 7.51
CA LEU A 219 9.27 -3.92 7.31
C LEU A 219 9.12 -4.29 5.84
N ARG A 220 9.43 -3.38 4.91
CA ARG A 220 9.23 -3.56 3.46
C ARG A 220 7.81 -4.00 3.12
N MET A 221 6.85 -3.36 3.74
CA MET A 221 5.43 -3.71 3.64
C MET A 221 4.63 -2.53 3.12
N PHE A 222 3.66 -2.82 2.25
CA PHE A 222 2.61 -1.90 1.87
C PHE A 222 1.28 -2.42 2.39
N ILE A 223 0.42 -1.51 2.82
CA ILE A 223 -0.96 -1.79 3.17
C ILE A 223 -1.82 -1.04 2.16
N ALA A 224 -2.71 -1.77 1.49
CA ALA A 224 -3.59 -1.25 0.45
C ALA A 224 -4.90 -2.02 0.50
N HIS A 225 -6.02 -1.43 0.03
CA HIS A 225 -7.30 -2.13 0.14
C HIS A 225 -7.42 -3.30 -0.84
N ALA A 226 -7.35 -3.07 -2.15
CA ALA A 226 -7.54 -4.14 -3.14
C ALA A 226 -6.23 -4.74 -3.65
N GLY A 227 -5.16 -3.94 -3.73
CA GLY A 227 -3.84 -4.40 -4.15
C GLY A 227 -3.01 -3.36 -4.90
N LEU A 228 -1.87 -3.79 -5.46
CA LEU A 228 -0.96 -2.94 -6.22
C LEU A 228 -0.64 -3.57 -7.58
N VAL A 229 -0.55 -2.75 -8.63
CA VAL A 229 -0.14 -3.19 -9.96
C VAL A 229 1.38 -3.43 -9.96
N PRO A 230 1.85 -4.65 -10.31
CA PRO A 230 3.28 -4.94 -10.34
C PRO A 230 4.03 -4.06 -11.34
N GLY A 231 5.25 -3.64 -10.99
CA GLY A 231 6.10 -2.83 -11.84
C GLY A 231 5.80 -1.33 -11.82
N ILE A 232 4.69 -0.90 -11.20
CA ILE A 232 4.35 0.50 -11.02
C ILE A 232 4.79 0.93 -9.62
N ARG A 233 5.50 2.06 -9.51
CA ARG A 233 5.90 2.62 -8.22
C ARG A 233 4.65 3.01 -7.40
N PRO A 234 4.69 2.91 -6.06
CA PRO A 234 3.54 3.22 -5.21
C PRO A 234 2.96 4.62 -5.44
N GLU A 235 3.83 5.61 -5.73
CA GLU A 235 3.46 7.00 -5.97
C GLU A 235 2.77 7.23 -7.32
N LEU A 236 2.81 6.23 -8.21
CA LEU A 236 2.23 6.25 -9.56
C LEU A 236 1.11 5.24 -9.74
N GLN A 237 0.67 4.58 -8.65
CA GLN A 237 -0.46 3.67 -8.71
C GLN A 237 -1.76 4.43 -9.00
N ASP A 238 -2.64 3.80 -9.76
CA ASP A 238 -4.00 4.32 -9.96
C ASP A 238 -4.82 4.15 -8.67
N PRO A 239 -5.31 5.22 -8.04
CA PRO A 239 -6.10 5.13 -6.82
C PRO A 239 -7.32 4.22 -6.96
N TRP A 240 -8.00 4.27 -8.11
CA TRP A 240 -9.13 3.39 -8.38
C TRP A 240 -8.70 1.91 -8.36
N ALA A 241 -7.60 1.58 -9.03
CA ALA A 241 -7.09 0.22 -9.06
C ALA A 241 -6.74 -0.28 -7.66
N VAL A 242 -6.05 0.55 -6.86
CA VAL A 242 -5.67 0.20 -5.48
C VAL A 242 -6.87 -0.09 -4.59
N MET A 243 -8.03 0.57 -4.86
CA MET A 243 -9.26 0.38 -4.08
C MET A 243 -10.21 -0.69 -4.66
N ASN A 244 -10.12 -1.04 -5.95
CA ASN A 244 -11.17 -1.83 -6.60
C ASN A 244 -10.70 -3.09 -7.34
N MET A 245 -9.42 -3.17 -7.75
CA MET A 245 -8.99 -4.25 -8.64
C MET A 245 -9.03 -5.64 -7.99
N ARG A 246 -9.31 -6.65 -8.79
CA ARG A 246 -9.16 -8.08 -8.43
C ARG A 246 -8.21 -8.81 -9.36
N THR A 247 -8.20 -8.41 -10.64
CA THR A 247 -7.39 -9.08 -11.66
C THR A 247 -6.74 -8.06 -12.57
N LEU A 248 -5.75 -8.54 -13.33
CA LEU A 248 -5.04 -7.79 -14.37
C LEU A 248 -5.33 -8.43 -15.72
N ILE A 249 -5.59 -7.60 -16.73
CA ILE A 249 -5.72 -8.00 -18.12
C ILE A 249 -4.52 -7.48 -18.88
N TYR A 250 -3.93 -8.33 -19.71
CA TYR A 250 -2.81 -7.99 -20.59
C TYR A 250 -3.31 -7.95 -22.04
N PRO A 251 -3.59 -6.77 -22.63
CA PRO A 251 -4.27 -6.66 -23.91
C PRO A 251 -3.54 -7.38 -25.06
N ARG A 252 -2.22 -7.30 -25.11
CA ARG A 252 -1.40 -7.98 -26.16
C ARG A 252 -1.49 -9.51 -26.04
N GLU A 253 -1.43 -10.04 -24.82
CA GLU A 253 -1.59 -11.46 -24.56
C GLU A 253 -2.99 -11.96 -24.96
N GLU A 254 -4.03 -11.19 -24.65
CA GLU A 254 -5.40 -11.50 -25.03
C GLU A 254 -5.62 -11.48 -26.56
N LEU A 255 -5.05 -10.52 -27.26
CA LEU A 255 -5.08 -10.46 -28.72
C LEU A 255 -4.40 -11.71 -29.33
N ARG A 256 -3.22 -12.07 -28.83
CA ARG A 256 -2.47 -13.25 -29.31
C ARG A 256 -3.23 -14.55 -29.04
N LYS A 257 -3.88 -14.68 -27.89
CA LYS A 257 -4.75 -15.82 -27.58
C LYS A 257 -5.93 -15.92 -28.55
N LYS A 258 -6.57 -14.79 -28.87
CA LYS A 258 -7.67 -14.71 -29.83
C LYS A 258 -7.23 -15.12 -31.25
N GLU A 259 -6.07 -14.63 -31.69
CA GLU A 259 -5.50 -14.98 -33.00
C GLU A 259 -5.16 -16.48 -33.08
N HIS A 260 -4.54 -17.02 -32.03
CA HIS A 260 -4.23 -18.44 -31.95
C HIS A 260 -5.49 -19.31 -32.02
N LYS A 261 -6.53 -18.95 -31.25
CA LYS A 261 -7.83 -19.62 -31.26
C LYS A 261 -8.51 -19.55 -32.64
N LYS A 262 -8.37 -18.41 -33.35
CA LYS A 262 -8.86 -18.25 -34.73
C LYS A 262 -8.10 -19.15 -35.70
N LYS A 263 -6.78 -19.21 -35.58
CA LYS A 263 -5.93 -20.11 -36.42
C LYS A 263 -6.29 -21.59 -36.20
N LEU A 264 -6.48 -22.02 -34.95
CA LEU A 264 -6.92 -23.39 -34.62
C LEU A 264 -8.28 -23.73 -35.23
N LYS A 265 -9.26 -22.83 -35.11
CA LYS A 265 -10.59 -23.02 -35.71
C LYS A 265 -10.53 -23.10 -37.25
N LEU A 266 -9.66 -22.31 -37.88
CA LEU A 266 -9.44 -22.38 -39.32
C LEU A 266 -8.74 -23.66 -39.75
N LYS A 267 -7.82 -24.20 -38.92
CA LYS A 267 -7.16 -25.46 -39.15
C LYS A 267 -8.16 -26.64 -39.05
N HIS A 268 -8.97 -26.71 -37.99
CA HIS A 268 -10.05 -27.73 -37.84
C HIS A 268 -11.01 -27.69 -39.03
N LYS A 269 -11.48 -26.50 -39.45
CA LYS A 269 -12.34 -26.39 -40.65
C LYS A 269 -11.68 -26.87 -41.93
N ARG A 270 -10.35 -26.76 -42.07
CA ARG A 270 -9.61 -27.31 -43.21
C ARG A 270 -9.49 -28.82 -43.13
N ASP A 271 -9.23 -29.32 -41.92
CA ASP A 271 -9.09 -30.76 -41.65
C ASP A 271 -10.45 -31.45 -41.79
N ASP A 272 -11.56 -30.84 -41.33
CA ASP A 272 -12.93 -31.36 -41.55
C ASP A 272 -13.33 -31.38 -43.03
N ASN A 273 -12.88 -30.39 -43.82
CA ASN A 273 -13.12 -30.38 -45.27
C ASN A 273 -12.18 -31.32 -46.06
N ALA A 274 -11.10 -31.84 -45.43
CA ALA A 274 -10.17 -32.81 -46.04
C ALA A 274 -10.48 -34.24 -45.60
N ALA A 275 -11.38 -34.44 -44.61
CA ALA A 275 -11.69 -35.74 -44.02
C ALA A 275 -12.87 -36.46 -44.70
N ASP A 276 -13.34 -35.98 -45.87
CA ASP A 276 -14.26 -36.72 -46.72
C ASP A 276 -13.59 -37.82 -47.53
N GLU A 277 -12.28 -38.03 -47.37
CA GLU A 277 -11.54 -39.14 -47.91
C GLU A 277 -10.57 -39.69 -46.85
N GLU A 278 -10.99 -40.85 -46.24
CA GLU A 278 -10.21 -41.82 -45.46
C GLU A 278 -10.43 -41.94 -43.94
N GLU A 279 -10.60 -43.19 -43.62
CA GLU A 279 -11.07 -43.87 -42.40
C GLU A 279 -10.25 -43.70 -41.12
N ALA A 280 -11.03 -43.74 -40.05
CA ALA A 280 -10.90 -44.43 -38.75
C ALA A 280 -9.98 -43.85 -37.65
N PRO A 281 -10.44 -43.96 -36.38
CA PRO A 281 -10.02 -43.08 -35.28
C PRO A 281 -8.93 -43.68 -34.42
N GLN A 282 -7.94 -42.91 -34.11
CA GLN A 282 -7.07 -43.14 -32.93
C GLN A 282 -7.31 -42.09 -31.89
N SER A 283 -7.60 -42.58 -30.68
CA SER A 283 -7.82 -41.82 -29.47
C SER A 283 -6.65 -40.88 -29.17
N PRO A 284 -6.90 -39.62 -28.72
CA PRO A 284 -5.82 -38.76 -28.29
C PRO A 284 -5.30 -39.20 -26.91
N PRO A 285 -3.99 -39.06 -26.66
CA PRO A 285 -3.43 -39.26 -25.34
C PRO A 285 -3.89 -38.13 -24.42
N SER A 286 -4.19 -38.49 -23.19
CA SER A 286 -4.51 -37.59 -22.09
C SER A 286 -3.34 -36.65 -21.83
N ASP A 287 -3.55 -35.35 -22.05
CA ASP A 287 -2.66 -34.30 -21.59
C ASP A 287 -2.70 -34.19 -20.05
N GLU A 288 -1.87 -34.99 -19.42
CA GLU A 288 -1.39 -34.66 -18.07
C GLU A 288 -0.46 -33.46 -18.20
N ARG A 289 -0.94 -32.26 -17.81
CA ARG A 289 -0.06 -31.14 -17.53
C ARG A 289 0.91 -31.54 -16.43
N PRO A 290 2.23 -31.40 -16.62
CA PRO A 290 3.16 -31.54 -15.52
C PRO A 290 2.82 -30.49 -14.47
N ALA A 291 2.65 -30.92 -13.23
CA ALA A 291 2.68 -30.02 -12.09
C ALA A 291 4.04 -29.32 -12.13
N GLU A 292 4.05 -27.99 -12.34
CA GLU A 292 5.24 -27.18 -12.11
C GLU A 292 5.61 -27.34 -10.63
N SER A 293 6.65 -28.14 -10.39
CA SER A 293 7.33 -28.18 -9.09
C SER A 293 7.87 -26.77 -8.83
N GLU A 294 7.40 -26.16 -7.76
CA GLU A 294 7.99 -24.91 -7.27
C GLU A 294 9.47 -25.18 -6.97
N PRO A 295 10.40 -24.35 -7.48
CA PRO A 295 11.80 -24.49 -7.12
C PRO A 295 11.96 -24.21 -5.63
N GLU A 296 12.60 -25.13 -4.91
CA GLU A 296 13.04 -24.94 -3.54
C GLU A 296 13.94 -23.69 -3.45
N ASP A 297 13.72 -22.89 -2.40
CA ASP A 297 14.42 -21.62 -2.17
C ASP A 297 15.89 -21.90 -1.79
N ASP A 298 16.80 -21.83 -2.75
CA ASP A 298 18.23 -21.73 -2.48
C ASP A 298 18.55 -20.30 -2.01
N ASP A 299 19.17 -20.19 -0.83
CA ASP A 299 19.40 -18.95 -0.07
C ASP A 299 20.53 -18.04 -0.61
N ASP A 300 21.05 -18.27 -1.82
CA ASP A 300 22.16 -17.53 -2.44
C ASP A 300 21.68 -16.47 -3.44
N ASP A 301 20.99 -15.41 -2.93
CA ASP A 301 20.36 -14.42 -3.79
C ASP A 301 20.98 -13.01 -3.69
N GLU A 302 22.16 -12.82 -4.22
CA GLU A 302 22.57 -11.50 -4.72
C GLU A 302 22.15 -11.24 -6.17
N GLU A 303 21.66 -12.25 -6.89
CA GLU A 303 21.33 -12.23 -8.32
C GLU A 303 19.86 -11.88 -8.61
N GLY A 304 19.35 -10.76 -8.14
CA GLY A 304 18.03 -10.27 -8.52
C GLY A 304 18.10 -9.08 -9.50
N GLU A 305 17.01 -8.85 -10.26
CA GLU A 305 16.91 -7.73 -11.19
C GLU A 305 16.50 -6.43 -10.48
N THR A 306 16.83 -5.27 -11.06
CA THR A 306 16.30 -3.96 -10.64
C THR A 306 14.94 -3.70 -11.28
N LEU A 307 14.17 -2.77 -10.73
CA LEU A 307 12.88 -2.38 -11.31
C LEU A 307 13.03 -1.91 -12.77
N GLU A 308 14.03 -1.09 -13.04
CA GLU A 308 14.31 -0.55 -14.36
C GLU A 308 14.69 -1.65 -15.37
N SER A 309 15.50 -2.63 -14.95
CA SER A 309 15.89 -3.74 -15.83
C SER A 309 14.71 -4.65 -16.16
N ILE A 310 13.79 -4.86 -15.20
CA ILE A 310 12.57 -5.61 -15.42
C ILE A 310 11.64 -4.86 -16.39
N GLN A 311 11.43 -3.56 -16.17
CA GLN A 311 10.61 -2.73 -17.05
C GLN A 311 11.15 -2.73 -18.48
N GLN A 312 12.46 -2.60 -18.67
CA GLN A 312 13.08 -2.66 -19.98
C GLN A 312 12.88 -4.02 -20.67
N LYS A 313 12.99 -5.13 -19.95
CA LYS A 313 12.73 -6.46 -20.51
C LYS A 313 11.25 -6.68 -20.80
N ASP A 314 10.35 -6.21 -19.94
CA ASP A 314 8.91 -6.39 -20.10
C ASP A 314 8.34 -5.49 -21.20
N SER A 315 9.02 -4.37 -21.58
CA SER A 315 8.62 -3.51 -22.71
C SER A 315 8.55 -4.24 -24.05
N PHE A 316 9.22 -5.39 -24.18
CA PHE A 316 9.18 -6.25 -25.37
C PHE A 316 8.25 -7.47 -25.18
N THR A 317 7.53 -7.57 -24.08
CA THR A 317 6.64 -8.70 -23.81
C THR A 317 5.17 -8.34 -24.02
N ASP A 318 4.32 -9.35 -24.11
CA ASP A 318 2.87 -9.16 -24.17
C ASP A 318 2.27 -8.62 -22.88
N ARG A 319 3.07 -8.55 -21.81
CA ARG A 319 2.67 -8.12 -20.46
C ARG A 319 3.21 -6.73 -20.10
N GLU A 320 3.69 -5.97 -21.06
CA GLU A 320 4.15 -4.59 -20.85
C GLU A 320 3.06 -3.70 -20.23
N VAL A 321 1.83 -3.84 -20.71
CA VAL A 321 0.68 -3.10 -20.23
C VAL A 321 -0.25 -4.03 -19.47
N ALA A 322 -0.44 -3.76 -18.18
CA ALA A 322 -1.40 -4.43 -17.31
C ALA A 322 -2.57 -3.49 -17.03
N ILE A 323 -3.78 -3.89 -17.39
CA ILE A 323 -5.00 -3.14 -17.10
C ILE A 323 -5.65 -3.74 -15.86
N PRO A 324 -5.72 -2.98 -14.74
CA PRO A 324 -6.43 -3.42 -13.54
C PRO A 324 -7.94 -3.43 -13.80
N VAL A 325 -8.61 -4.50 -13.37
CA VAL A 325 -10.06 -4.64 -13.50
C VAL A 325 -10.69 -5.18 -12.22
N GLU A 326 -11.91 -4.75 -11.95
CA GLU A 326 -12.71 -5.22 -10.82
C GLU A 326 -13.24 -6.65 -11.05
N GLY A 327 -13.33 -7.08 -12.30
CA GLY A 327 -13.75 -8.41 -12.72
C GLY A 327 -12.80 -9.51 -12.26
N ARG A 328 -13.18 -10.78 -12.57
CA ARG A 328 -12.42 -11.98 -12.16
C ARG A 328 -11.82 -12.75 -13.34
N ASP A 329 -11.96 -12.21 -14.55
CA ASP A 329 -11.61 -12.93 -15.80
C ASP A 329 -10.12 -12.78 -16.17
N GLY A 330 -9.40 -11.88 -15.53
CA GLY A 330 -7.95 -11.69 -15.72
C GLY A 330 -7.07 -12.53 -14.80
N GLU A 331 -5.78 -12.31 -14.89
CA GLU A 331 -4.81 -12.86 -13.94
C GLU A 331 -5.01 -12.19 -12.57
N LYS A 332 -4.96 -12.99 -11.50
CA LYS A 332 -5.02 -12.48 -10.13
C LYS A 332 -3.86 -11.54 -9.85
N TRP A 333 -4.15 -10.31 -9.44
CA TRP A 333 -3.09 -9.33 -9.18
C TRP A 333 -2.07 -9.84 -8.15
N ALA A 334 -2.51 -10.55 -7.09
CA ALA A 334 -1.63 -11.10 -6.06
C ALA A 334 -0.65 -12.15 -6.63
N ALA A 335 -1.09 -13.01 -7.56
CA ALA A 335 -0.22 -13.95 -8.25
C ALA A 335 0.82 -13.22 -9.12
N ALA A 336 0.36 -12.19 -9.87
CA ALA A 336 1.25 -11.34 -10.66
C ALA A 336 2.27 -10.62 -9.77
N TRP A 337 1.84 -10.07 -8.60
CA TRP A 337 2.71 -9.43 -7.63
C TRP A 337 3.77 -10.38 -7.10
N ASN A 338 3.36 -11.57 -6.62
CA ASN A 338 4.29 -12.57 -6.09
C ASN A 338 5.33 -13.00 -7.14
N ARG A 339 4.91 -13.24 -8.39
CA ARG A 339 5.83 -13.54 -9.49
C ARG A 339 6.80 -12.39 -9.77
N PHE A 340 6.32 -11.14 -9.75
CA PHE A 340 7.15 -9.95 -9.95
C PHE A 340 8.18 -9.78 -8.83
N GLN A 341 7.76 -9.94 -7.56
CA GLN A 341 8.66 -9.84 -6.40
C GLN A 341 9.77 -10.88 -6.42
N LYS A 342 9.51 -12.11 -6.93
CA LYS A 342 10.53 -13.15 -7.06
C LYS A 342 11.67 -12.73 -8.00
N ARG A 343 11.41 -11.88 -9.00
CA ARG A 343 12.41 -11.36 -9.94
C ARG A 343 13.32 -10.28 -9.33
N LEU A 344 12.81 -9.53 -8.38
CA LEU A 344 13.54 -8.42 -7.75
C LEU A 344 14.65 -8.91 -6.83
N LYS A 345 15.72 -8.10 -6.70
CA LYS A 345 16.71 -8.25 -5.61
C LYS A 345 16.01 -8.28 -4.24
N LYS A 346 16.47 -9.09 -3.30
CA LYS A 346 15.87 -9.22 -1.94
C LYS A 346 15.61 -7.88 -1.26
N SER A 347 16.54 -6.92 -1.41
CA SER A 347 16.41 -5.57 -0.81
C SER A 347 15.22 -4.76 -1.35
N HIS A 348 14.75 -5.05 -2.58
CA HIS A 348 13.66 -4.35 -3.24
C HIS A 348 12.31 -5.06 -3.10
N ARG A 349 12.29 -6.30 -2.61
CA ARG A 349 11.06 -7.06 -2.43
C ARG A 349 10.16 -6.44 -1.36
N ARG A 350 8.86 -6.43 -1.63
CA ARG A 350 7.83 -5.84 -0.76
C ARG A 350 6.67 -6.80 -0.58
N THR A 351 6.14 -6.86 0.64
CA THR A 351 4.90 -7.58 0.95
C THR A 351 3.72 -6.61 0.90
N VAL A 352 2.59 -7.02 0.33
CA VAL A 352 1.34 -6.26 0.37
C VAL A 352 0.34 -6.96 1.28
N VAL A 353 -0.17 -6.23 2.29
CA VAL A 353 -1.29 -6.66 3.13
C VAL A 353 -2.56 -5.97 2.62
N TYR A 354 -3.63 -6.73 2.37
CA TYR A 354 -4.81 -6.24 1.68
C TYR A 354 -6.12 -6.90 2.15
N GLY A 355 -7.26 -6.38 1.69
CA GLY A 355 -8.61 -6.86 1.94
C GLY A 355 -9.38 -7.21 0.67
N HIS A 356 -10.65 -6.71 0.55
CA HIS A 356 -11.46 -6.58 -0.67
C HIS A 356 -12.04 -7.88 -1.27
N ASP A 357 -11.42 -9.05 -1.12
CA ASP A 357 -11.85 -10.25 -1.85
C ASP A 357 -12.43 -11.35 -0.94
N ALA A 358 -13.51 -11.02 -0.24
CA ALA A 358 -14.24 -11.93 0.65
C ALA A 358 -14.50 -13.33 0.07
N LYS A 359 -14.72 -13.45 -1.26
CA LYS A 359 -14.96 -14.75 -1.90
C LYS A 359 -13.76 -15.69 -1.83
N ARG A 360 -12.57 -15.14 -1.66
CA ARG A 360 -11.33 -15.92 -1.52
C ARG A 360 -11.03 -16.29 -0.07
N GLY A 361 -11.56 -15.52 0.86
CA GLY A 361 -11.23 -15.63 2.26
C GLY A 361 -9.78 -15.25 2.54
N PHE A 362 -9.31 -15.58 3.73
CA PHE A 362 -7.92 -15.39 4.13
C PHE A 362 -6.97 -16.10 3.15
N ARG A 363 -5.92 -15.38 2.74
CA ARG A 363 -4.86 -15.88 1.85
C ARG A 363 -3.51 -15.38 2.31
N GLU A 364 -2.53 -16.26 2.30
CA GLU A 364 -1.15 -15.92 2.59
C GLU A 364 -0.26 -16.54 1.52
N ASP A 365 0.45 -15.68 0.80
CA ASP A 365 1.49 -16.02 -0.15
C ASP A 365 2.79 -15.33 0.29
N LYS A 366 3.92 -15.64 -0.34
CA LYS A 366 5.23 -15.13 0.07
C LYS A 366 5.33 -13.60 0.17
N TYR A 367 4.61 -12.87 -0.70
CA TYR A 367 4.65 -11.40 -0.79
C TYR A 367 3.26 -10.75 -0.80
N THR A 368 2.22 -11.49 -0.42
CA THR A 368 0.87 -10.95 -0.29
C THR A 368 0.13 -11.64 0.85
N VAL A 369 -0.60 -10.84 1.67
CA VAL A 369 -1.45 -11.36 2.75
C VAL A 369 -2.83 -10.71 2.61
N GLY A 370 -3.83 -11.51 2.22
CA GLY A 370 -5.22 -11.09 2.08
C GLY A 370 -6.02 -11.40 3.34
N LEU A 371 -6.55 -10.38 4.00
CA LEU A 371 -7.20 -10.49 5.31
C LEU A 371 -8.73 -10.53 5.25
N ASP A 372 -9.34 -10.27 4.09
CA ASP A 372 -10.80 -10.29 3.97
C ASP A 372 -11.34 -11.71 4.03
N SER A 373 -11.94 -12.06 5.16
CA SER A 373 -12.52 -13.38 5.42
C SER A 373 -14.05 -13.35 5.47
N GLY A 374 -14.67 -12.29 4.94
CA GLY A 374 -16.12 -12.19 4.76
C GLY A 374 -16.90 -12.02 6.06
N CYS A 375 -16.40 -11.27 7.03
CA CYS A 375 -17.03 -11.06 8.35
C CYS A 375 -18.52 -10.70 8.23
N VAL A 376 -18.87 -9.69 7.44
CA VAL A 376 -20.26 -9.23 7.26
C VAL A 376 -21.19 -10.29 6.64
N ARG A 377 -20.64 -11.37 6.10
CA ARG A 377 -21.40 -12.51 5.55
C ARG A 377 -21.42 -13.73 6.46
N GLY A 378 -21.04 -13.56 7.72
CA GLY A 378 -20.95 -14.65 8.69
C GLY A 378 -19.66 -15.47 8.61
N GLY A 379 -18.62 -14.98 7.91
CA GLY A 379 -17.29 -15.54 7.91
C GLY A 379 -16.49 -15.17 9.17
N ALA A 380 -15.28 -14.69 8.99
CA ALA A 380 -14.43 -14.26 10.11
C ALA A 380 -13.91 -12.83 9.90
N LEU A 381 -13.61 -12.14 10.99
CA LEU A 381 -12.76 -10.94 11.00
C LEU A 381 -11.33 -11.38 11.30
N THR A 382 -10.41 -11.04 10.41
CA THR A 382 -9.03 -11.49 10.46
C THR A 382 -8.10 -10.34 10.79
N ALA A 383 -7.16 -10.56 11.70
CA ALA A 383 -6.04 -9.67 11.94
C ALA A 383 -4.70 -10.37 11.72
N MET A 384 -3.73 -9.63 11.18
CA MET A 384 -2.31 -9.97 11.14
C MET A 384 -1.61 -9.16 12.23
N VAL A 385 -1.09 -9.84 13.24
CA VAL A 385 -0.29 -9.22 14.31
C VAL A 385 1.18 -9.32 13.94
N VAL A 386 1.83 -8.18 13.76
CA VAL A 386 3.23 -8.09 13.31
C VAL A 386 4.12 -7.64 14.46
N GLU A 387 5.22 -8.36 14.66
CA GLU A 387 6.23 -8.10 15.69
C GLU A 387 7.63 -8.09 15.06
N ALA A 388 8.56 -7.29 15.60
CA ALA A 388 9.94 -7.35 15.18
C ALA A 388 10.59 -8.65 15.64
N LYS A 389 11.39 -9.29 14.76
CA LYS A 389 12.24 -10.43 15.15
C LYS A 389 13.51 -9.96 15.82
N GLU A 390 13.88 -10.62 16.91
CA GLU A 390 15.20 -10.44 17.51
C GLU A 390 16.31 -10.81 16.53
N GLY A 391 17.36 -9.99 16.46
CA GLY A 391 18.58 -10.25 15.66
C GLY A 391 18.50 -9.93 14.15
N GLY A 392 17.45 -9.31 13.64
CA GLY A 392 17.33 -9.02 12.22
C GLY A 392 16.84 -7.60 11.91
N LYS A 393 17.70 -6.73 11.35
CA LYS A 393 17.24 -5.43 10.82
C LYS A 393 16.18 -5.65 9.74
N GLY A 394 14.94 -5.18 9.99
CA GLY A 394 13.82 -5.25 9.06
C GLY A 394 13.20 -6.65 8.88
N LYS A 395 13.53 -7.62 9.72
CA LYS A 395 12.83 -8.92 9.77
C LYS A 395 11.70 -8.83 10.80
N PHE A 396 10.53 -9.32 10.42
CA PHE A 396 9.36 -9.39 11.30
C PHE A 396 8.84 -10.82 11.37
N ALA A 397 8.14 -11.12 12.46
CA ALA A 397 7.25 -12.28 12.58
C ALA A 397 5.82 -11.77 12.54
N HIS A 398 4.90 -12.60 12.10
CA HIS A 398 3.50 -12.30 12.22
C HIS A 398 2.70 -13.53 12.66
N THR A 399 1.55 -13.24 13.24
CA THR A 399 0.58 -14.25 13.66
C THR A 399 -0.78 -13.83 13.13
N ILE A 400 -1.54 -14.79 12.62
CA ILE A 400 -2.91 -14.57 12.15
C ILE A 400 -3.89 -14.90 13.26
N VAL A 401 -4.78 -13.97 13.57
CA VAL A 401 -5.85 -14.13 14.56
C VAL A 401 -7.20 -13.89 13.88
N GLN A 402 -8.16 -14.76 14.13
CA GLN A 402 -9.51 -14.66 13.55
C GLN A 402 -10.57 -14.78 14.64
N VAL A 403 -11.66 -14.04 14.51
CA VAL A 403 -12.90 -14.24 15.27
C VAL A 403 -14.03 -14.53 14.30
N HIS A 404 -14.88 -15.47 14.65
CA HIS A 404 -16.07 -15.77 13.86
C HIS A 404 -17.09 -14.64 13.98
N CYS A 405 -17.63 -14.20 12.84
CA CYS A 405 -18.63 -13.15 12.78
C CYS A 405 -20.03 -13.74 12.64
N LYS A 406 -21.01 -13.12 13.30
CA LYS A 406 -22.41 -13.40 13.04
C LYS A 406 -22.86 -12.47 11.90
N ALA A 407 -23.50 -13.03 10.88
CA ALA A 407 -24.12 -12.20 9.84
C ALA A 407 -25.17 -11.26 10.50
N PRO A 408 -25.29 -10.00 10.03
CA PRO A 408 -26.27 -9.04 10.55
C PRO A 408 -27.71 -9.43 10.26
#